data_e4badcc8dfa06327e2bdae0554c8fe9b
#
_entry.id   e4badcc8dfa06327e2bdae0554c8fe9b
#
_cell.length_a   1.000
_cell.length_b   1.000
_cell.length_c   1.000
_cell.angle_alpha   90.00
_cell.angle_beta   90.00
_cell.angle_gamma   90.00
#
_symmetry.space_group_name_H-M   'P 1'
#
loop_
_entity.id
_entity.type
_entity.pdbx_description
1 polymer ?
#
loop_
_entity_poly.entity_id
_entity_poly.type
_entity_poly.pdbx_seq_one_letter_code
_entity_poly.pdbx_strand_id
1 'polypeptide(L)'
;PVGWLVSNIHANFALFKDNGVRYISKIALAIRPDSQDLKKIIIVTANISKFYNAKFTLIHIVNKGASNTYINSIKENTNKLLQEYTHIGDMSIIHSENPTQSISEISAQYDLLVIGTPKRDTWKRMLLGTGKDKFATSSACNVLRLTIKN
;
A
#
# COMPACT_ATOMS: atom_id res chain seq x y z
N PRO A 1 13.51 11.76 -16.68
CA PRO A 1 12.32 10.93 -16.65
C PRO A 1 11.65 10.87 -15.29
N VAL A 2 10.71 9.92 -15.11
CA VAL A 2 9.83 9.85 -13.94
C VAL A 2 10.60 9.82 -12.60
N GLY A 3 11.72 9.14 -12.53
CA GLY A 3 12.51 9.06 -11.30
C GLY A 3 13.07 10.41 -10.84
N TRP A 4 13.54 11.23 -11.77
CA TRP A 4 14.00 12.58 -11.47
C TRP A 4 12.85 13.47 -11.03
N LEU A 5 11.72 13.41 -11.75
CA LEU A 5 10.51 14.16 -11.43
C LEU A 5 10.05 13.87 -10.00
N VAL A 6 9.93 12.60 -9.65
CA VAL A 6 9.50 12.13 -8.31
C VAL A 6 10.45 12.61 -7.21
N SER A 7 11.75 12.68 -7.48
CA SER A 7 12.75 13.14 -6.50
C SER A 7 12.69 14.65 -6.26
N ASN A 8 12.22 15.43 -7.22
CA ASN A 8 12.22 16.89 -7.19
C ASN A 8 10.86 17.54 -6.91
N ILE A 9 9.78 16.75 -6.85
CA ILE A 9 8.47 17.27 -6.44
C ILE A 9 8.46 17.53 -4.92
N HIS A 10 8.11 18.75 -4.52
CA HIS A 10 7.98 19.17 -3.11
C HIS A 10 6.52 19.19 -2.63
N ALA A 11 5.65 18.46 -3.28
CA ALA A 11 4.23 18.36 -2.94
C ALA A 11 3.81 16.89 -2.77
N ASN A 12 2.67 16.67 -2.14
CA ASN A 12 2.03 15.35 -2.17
C ASN A 12 1.69 14.98 -3.60
N PHE A 13 1.94 13.75 -3.98
CA PHE A 13 1.61 13.27 -5.31
C PHE A 13 1.23 11.79 -5.32
N ALA A 14 0.57 11.39 -6.38
CA ALA A 14 0.21 10.00 -6.63
C ALA A 14 0.75 9.57 -8.00
N LEU A 15 1.27 8.36 -8.07
CA LEU A 15 1.61 7.68 -9.32
C LEU A 15 0.66 6.52 -9.53
N PHE A 16 -0.02 6.51 -10.65
CA PHE A 16 -0.95 5.45 -11.03
C PHE A 16 -0.35 4.59 -12.15
N LYS A 17 -0.38 3.28 -11.95
CA LYS A 17 -0.06 2.29 -12.97
C LYS A 17 -1.33 1.54 -13.34
N ASP A 18 -1.79 1.73 -14.56
CA ASP A 18 -2.92 1.01 -15.14
C ASP A 18 -2.47 -0.37 -15.65
N ASN A 19 -2.97 -1.42 -15.04
CA ASN A 19 -2.77 -2.80 -15.45
C ASN A 19 -4.03 -3.39 -16.11
N GLY A 20 -4.97 -2.54 -16.54
CA GLY A 20 -6.14 -2.94 -17.34
C GLY A 20 -7.40 -3.27 -16.53
N VAL A 21 -7.37 -3.20 -15.21
CA VAL A 21 -8.56 -3.39 -14.38
C VAL A 21 -9.49 -2.19 -14.53
N ARG A 22 -10.76 -2.44 -14.91
CA ARG A 22 -11.75 -1.39 -15.18
C ARG A 22 -12.77 -1.20 -14.08
N TYR A 23 -13.03 -2.23 -13.29
CA TYR A 23 -13.98 -2.19 -12.17
C TYR A 23 -13.24 -2.37 -10.87
N ILE A 24 -13.39 -1.41 -9.96
CA ILE A 24 -12.73 -1.42 -8.67
C ILE A 24 -13.78 -1.70 -7.59
N SER A 25 -13.76 -2.92 -7.06
CA SER A 25 -14.62 -3.40 -5.98
C SER A 25 -13.86 -3.82 -4.73
N LYS A 26 -12.56 -4.06 -4.86
CA LYS A 26 -11.67 -4.45 -3.75
C LYS A 26 -10.37 -3.65 -3.82
N ILE A 27 -10.10 -2.91 -2.76
CA ILE A 27 -8.89 -2.09 -2.62
C ILE A 27 -8.05 -2.63 -1.48
N ALA A 28 -6.76 -2.88 -1.74
CA ALA A 28 -5.77 -3.13 -0.71
C ALA A 28 -4.90 -1.90 -0.49
N LEU A 29 -4.61 -1.57 0.77
CA LEU A 29 -3.56 -0.64 1.15
C LEU A 29 -2.42 -1.44 1.78
N ALA A 30 -1.29 -1.54 1.10
CA ALA A 30 -0.07 -2.12 1.67
C ALA A 30 0.83 -1.00 2.19
N ILE A 31 1.01 -0.95 3.49
CA ILE A 31 1.80 0.08 4.17
C ILE A 31 2.49 -0.48 5.41
N ARG A 32 3.66 0.05 5.73
CA ARG A 32 4.39 -0.33 6.94
C ARG A 32 3.66 0.17 8.19
N PRO A 33 3.62 -0.63 9.27
CA PRO A 33 2.95 -0.23 10.53
C PRO A 33 3.56 1.01 11.18
N ASP A 34 4.87 1.23 10.97
CA ASP A 34 5.65 2.35 11.51
C ASP A 34 5.73 3.55 10.56
N SER A 35 4.92 3.59 9.51
CA SER A 35 4.89 4.72 8.58
C SER A 35 4.35 5.97 9.28
N GLN A 36 5.11 7.08 9.19
CA GLN A 36 4.67 8.38 9.71
C GLN A 36 3.42 8.92 9.00
N ASP A 37 3.17 8.46 7.78
CA ASP A 37 2.06 8.89 6.94
C ASP A 37 0.86 7.95 6.99
N LEU A 38 0.90 6.93 7.85
CA LEU A 38 -0.11 5.87 7.94
C LEU A 38 -1.54 6.45 7.99
N LYS A 39 -1.79 7.39 8.91
CA LYS A 39 -3.09 8.04 9.06
C LYS A 39 -3.55 8.75 7.79
N LYS A 40 -2.69 9.57 7.20
CA LYS A 40 -3.01 10.35 5.99
C LYS A 40 -3.34 9.43 4.82
N ILE A 41 -2.57 8.37 4.64
CA ILE A 41 -2.74 7.41 3.55
C ILE A 41 -4.00 6.56 3.76
N ILE A 42 -4.33 6.17 4.99
CA ILE A 42 -5.59 5.52 5.33
C ILE A 42 -6.78 6.40 4.92
N ILE A 43 -6.77 7.69 5.27
CA ILE A 43 -7.85 8.63 4.94
C ILE A 43 -8.03 8.74 3.41
N VAL A 44 -6.93 8.92 2.67
CA VAL A 44 -6.98 9.02 1.21
C VAL A 44 -7.52 7.75 0.59
N THR A 45 -7.04 6.58 1.05
CA THR A 45 -7.49 5.29 0.53
C THR A 45 -8.97 5.03 0.86
N ALA A 46 -9.42 5.41 2.06
CA ALA A 46 -10.82 5.32 2.45
C ALA A 46 -11.73 6.18 1.57
N ASN A 47 -11.29 7.38 1.21
CA ASN A 47 -12.04 8.26 0.29
C ASN A 47 -12.13 7.65 -1.12
N ILE A 48 -11.06 7.05 -1.61
CA ILE A 48 -11.07 6.31 -2.88
C ILE A 48 -12.04 5.13 -2.79
N SER A 49 -11.99 4.38 -1.70
CA SER A 49 -12.90 3.25 -1.46
C SER A 49 -14.37 3.68 -1.46
N LYS A 50 -14.70 4.78 -0.81
CA LYS A 50 -16.06 5.36 -0.83
C LYS A 50 -16.49 5.75 -2.24
N PHE A 51 -15.62 6.40 -2.98
CA PHE A 51 -15.91 6.83 -4.36
C PHE A 51 -16.29 5.66 -5.27
N TYR A 52 -15.58 4.54 -5.15
CA TYR A 52 -15.86 3.33 -5.94
C TYR A 52 -16.87 2.38 -5.29
N ASN A 53 -17.37 2.67 -4.10
CA ASN A 53 -18.16 1.74 -3.28
C ASN A 53 -17.45 0.37 -3.13
N ALA A 54 -16.14 0.41 -2.89
CA ALA A 54 -15.28 -0.76 -2.85
C ALA A 54 -14.99 -1.21 -1.41
N LYS A 55 -14.72 -2.50 -1.21
CA LYS A 55 -14.16 -3.00 0.05
C LYS A 55 -12.72 -2.53 0.20
N PHE A 56 -12.36 -2.09 1.40
CA PHE A 56 -11.02 -1.65 1.75
C PHE A 56 -10.38 -2.60 2.76
N THR A 57 -9.18 -3.10 2.45
CA THR A 57 -8.35 -3.90 3.35
C THR A 57 -6.99 -3.26 3.53
N LEU A 58 -6.62 -2.94 4.77
CA LEU A 58 -5.27 -2.51 5.12
C LEU A 58 -4.41 -3.74 5.39
N ILE A 59 -3.25 -3.81 4.73
CA ILE A 59 -2.32 -4.94 4.82
C ILE A 59 -1.01 -4.47 5.42
N HIS A 60 -0.64 -5.05 6.55
CA HIS A 60 0.69 -4.93 7.13
C HIS A 60 1.49 -6.20 6.88
N ILE A 61 2.73 -6.03 6.41
CA ILE A 61 3.66 -7.15 6.28
C ILE A 61 4.68 -7.03 7.40
N VAL A 62 4.79 -8.07 8.19
CA VAL A 62 5.72 -8.19 9.32
C VAL A 62 6.68 -9.35 9.09
N ASN A 63 7.86 -9.29 9.72
CA ASN A 63 8.81 -10.40 9.67
C ASN A 63 8.22 -11.65 10.30
N LYS A 64 8.61 -12.83 9.82
CA LYS A 64 8.16 -14.11 10.38
C LYS A 64 8.47 -14.28 11.87
N GLY A 65 9.57 -13.69 12.36
CA GLY A 65 9.97 -13.69 13.75
C GLY A 65 9.37 -12.57 14.62
N ALA A 66 8.39 -11.82 14.12
CA ALA A 66 7.76 -10.75 14.88
C ALA A 66 7.08 -11.28 16.15
N SER A 67 7.32 -10.64 17.30
CA SER A 67 6.75 -11.06 18.57
C SER A 67 5.23 -10.85 18.60
N ASN A 68 4.53 -11.68 19.36
CA ASN A 68 3.09 -11.53 19.56
C ASN A 68 2.73 -10.16 20.16
N THR A 69 3.55 -9.64 21.06
CA THR A 69 3.36 -8.31 21.65
C THR A 69 3.39 -7.23 20.59
N TYR A 70 4.36 -7.29 19.66
CA TYR A 70 4.45 -6.35 18.55
C TYR A 70 3.25 -6.47 17.61
N ILE A 71 2.86 -7.69 17.24
CA ILE A 71 1.70 -7.93 16.38
C ILE A 71 0.42 -7.40 17.02
N ASN A 72 0.22 -7.62 18.32
CA ASN A 72 -0.96 -7.12 19.02
C ASN A 72 -0.98 -5.59 19.08
N SER A 73 0.16 -4.94 19.28
CA SER A 73 0.24 -3.47 19.25
C SER A 73 -0.11 -2.91 17.87
N ILE A 74 0.34 -3.55 16.78
CA ILE A 74 -0.04 -3.16 15.40
C ILE A 74 -1.56 -3.29 15.23
N LYS A 75 -2.13 -4.43 15.63
CA LYS A 75 -3.58 -4.68 15.50
C LYS A 75 -4.40 -3.62 16.24
N GLU A 76 -4.05 -3.34 17.48
CA GLU A 76 -4.77 -2.37 18.30
C GLU A 76 -4.69 -0.96 17.70
N ASN A 77 -3.49 -0.49 17.39
CA ASN A 77 -3.29 0.84 16.81
C ASN A 77 -3.98 1.01 15.46
N THR A 78 -3.87 0.01 14.59
CA THR A 78 -4.45 0.07 13.25
C THR A 78 -5.97 -0.02 13.30
N ASN A 79 -6.54 -0.90 14.11
CA ASN A 79 -7.99 -0.99 14.29
C ASN A 79 -8.57 0.31 14.83
N LYS A 80 -7.90 0.96 15.77
CA LYS A 80 -8.30 2.26 16.29
C LYS A 80 -8.35 3.32 15.16
N LEU A 81 -7.32 3.37 14.32
CA LEU A 81 -7.30 4.28 13.17
C LEU A 81 -8.40 3.97 12.14
N LEU A 82 -8.63 2.70 11.83
CA LEU A 82 -9.70 2.30 10.92
C LEU A 82 -11.08 2.67 11.46
N GLN A 83 -11.35 2.44 12.72
CA GLN A 83 -12.61 2.82 13.37
C GLN A 83 -12.81 4.33 13.40
N GLU A 84 -11.75 5.09 13.68
CA GLU A 84 -11.83 6.56 13.79
C GLU A 84 -12.05 7.23 12.43
N TYR A 85 -11.43 6.72 11.36
CA TYR A 85 -11.36 7.46 10.09
C TYR A 85 -12.10 6.81 8.92
N THR A 86 -12.42 5.54 8.97
CA THR A 86 -13.01 4.87 7.80
C THR A 86 -14.34 4.18 8.04
N HIS A 87 -14.51 3.50 9.16
CA HIS A 87 -15.64 2.63 9.50
C HIS A 87 -15.94 1.50 8.48
N ILE A 88 -15.14 1.37 7.41
CA ILE A 88 -15.36 0.46 6.28
C ILE A 88 -14.15 -0.42 5.96
N GLY A 89 -13.04 -0.27 6.69
CA GLY A 89 -11.81 -0.99 6.43
C GLY A 89 -11.63 -2.22 7.32
N ASP A 90 -11.11 -3.27 6.73
CA ASP A 90 -10.58 -4.44 7.43
C ASP A 90 -9.06 -4.38 7.49
N MET A 91 -8.45 -5.16 8.40
CA MET A 91 -7.02 -5.28 8.49
C MET A 91 -6.57 -6.74 8.32
N SER A 92 -5.45 -6.91 7.62
CA SER A 92 -4.74 -8.17 7.50
C SER A 92 -3.27 -8.00 7.87
N ILE A 93 -2.70 -8.97 8.60
CA ILE A 93 -1.27 -9.03 8.88
C ILE A 93 -0.70 -10.26 8.21
N ILE A 94 0.37 -10.06 7.45
CA ILE A 94 1.04 -11.11 6.69
C ILE A 94 2.47 -11.26 7.20
N HIS A 95 2.83 -12.48 7.53
CA HIS A 95 4.19 -12.82 7.94
C HIS A 95 5.02 -13.19 6.72
N SER A 96 6.06 -12.41 6.41
CA SER A 96 6.92 -12.65 5.27
C SER A 96 8.34 -12.14 5.49
N GLU A 97 9.30 -12.85 4.90
CA GLU A 97 10.68 -12.40 4.78
C GLU A 97 10.91 -11.61 3.48
N ASN A 98 10.00 -11.73 2.53
CA ASN A 98 10.03 -11.01 1.26
C ASN A 98 8.74 -10.21 1.05
N PRO A 99 8.63 -9.00 1.61
CA PRO A 99 7.43 -8.17 1.49
C PRO A 99 7.01 -7.90 0.05
N THR A 100 7.97 -7.69 -0.84
CA THR A 100 7.70 -7.39 -2.24
C THR A 100 6.99 -8.54 -2.94
N GLN A 101 7.46 -9.76 -2.74
CA GLN A 101 6.83 -10.95 -3.30
C GLN A 101 5.42 -11.16 -2.73
N SER A 102 5.27 -11.03 -1.42
CA SER A 102 3.96 -11.18 -0.76
C SER A 102 2.93 -10.18 -1.26
N ILE A 103 3.33 -8.91 -1.47
CA ILE A 103 2.44 -7.89 -2.03
C ILE A 103 2.06 -8.25 -3.48
N SER A 104 3.01 -8.73 -4.28
CA SER A 104 2.74 -9.16 -5.65
C SER A 104 1.72 -10.31 -5.70
N GLU A 105 1.89 -11.32 -4.87
CA GLU A 105 0.98 -12.47 -4.78
C GLU A 105 -0.43 -12.07 -4.34
N ILE A 106 -0.52 -11.18 -3.35
CA ILE A 106 -1.79 -10.69 -2.84
C ILE A 106 -2.51 -9.81 -3.85
N SER A 107 -1.78 -9.08 -4.68
CA SER A 107 -2.38 -8.16 -5.65
C SER A 107 -3.39 -8.84 -6.59
N ALA A 108 -3.25 -10.15 -6.80
CA ALA A 108 -4.19 -10.95 -7.59
C ALA A 108 -5.61 -11.05 -6.98
N GLN A 109 -5.78 -10.73 -5.71
CA GLN A 109 -7.06 -10.80 -5.01
C GLN A 109 -7.80 -9.45 -4.99
N TYR A 110 -7.18 -8.40 -5.49
CA TYR A 110 -7.68 -7.02 -5.44
C TYR A 110 -7.74 -6.41 -6.84
N ASP A 111 -8.46 -5.31 -6.96
CA ASP A 111 -8.61 -4.54 -8.20
C ASP A 111 -7.69 -3.32 -8.21
N LEU A 112 -7.43 -2.75 -7.04
CA LEU A 112 -6.51 -1.64 -6.84
C LEU A 112 -5.63 -1.90 -5.61
N LEU A 113 -4.32 -1.82 -5.82
CA LEU A 113 -3.33 -1.82 -4.76
C LEU A 113 -2.84 -0.39 -4.52
N VAL A 114 -3.10 0.14 -3.33
CA VAL A 114 -2.52 1.39 -2.87
C VAL A 114 -1.27 1.06 -2.05
N ILE A 115 -0.18 1.72 -2.34
CA ILE A 115 1.07 1.60 -1.59
C ILE A 115 1.49 2.94 -1.03
N GLY A 116 1.87 2.96 0.24
CA GLY A 116 2.49 4.12 0.88
C GLY A 116 3.91 4.32 0.40
N THR A 117 4.52 5.43 0.82
CA THR A 117 5.91 5.74 0.48
C THR A 117 6.86 4.72 1.10
N PRO A 118 7.55 3.89 0.34
CA PRO A 118 8.62 3.04 0.87
C PRO A 118 9.89 3.88 1.13
N LYS A 119 10.80 3.34 1.93
CA LYS A 119 12.12 3.97 2.10
C LYS A 119 12.82 4.12 0.74
N ARG A 120 13.62 5.20 0.60
CA ARG A 120 14.16 5.80 -0.64
C ARG A 120 14.54 4.87 -1.79
N ASP A 121 15.07 3.68 -1.53
CA ASP A 121 15.64 2.85 -2.61
C ASP A 121 14.72 1.71 -3.09
N THR A 122 13.78 1.30 -2.25
CA THR A 122 12.90 0.15 -2.54
C THR A 122 11.84 0.49 -3.59
N TRP A 123 11.39 1.75 -3.66
CA TRP A 123 10.29 2.16 -4.52
C TRP A 123 10.67 2.33 -5.99
N LYS A 124 11.91 2.75 -6.28
CA LYS A 124 12.40 2.81 -7.66
C LYS A 124 12.34 1.43 -8.30
N ARG A 125 12.66 0.40 -7.52
CA ARG A 125 12.56 -1.00 -7.93
C ARG A 125 11.11 -1.45 -8.09
N MET A 126 10.20 -1.01 -7.21
CA MET A 126 8.81 -1.43 -7.20
C MET A 126 7.96 -0.84 -8.34
N LEU A 127 8.24 0.38 -8.80
CA LEU A 127 7.42 1.07 -9.80
C LEU A 127 8.06 1.20 -11.18
N LEU A 128 9.38 1.34 -11.23
CA LEU A 128 10.06 1.65 -12.49
C LEU A 128 10.74 0.42 -13.10
N GLY A 129 10.80 -0.71 -12.38
CA GLY A 129 11.46 -1.93 -12.85
C GLY A 129 12.88 -1.65 -13.33
N THR A 130 13.90 -1.88 -12.53
CA THR A 130 15.20 -2.12 -13.11
C THR A 130 15.14 -3.55 -13.64
N GLY A 131 15.09 -3.79 -14.93
CA GLY A 131 15.09 -5.05 -15.68
C GLY A 131 15.17 -6.43 -14.99
N LYS A 132 15.28 -6.48 -13.69
CA LYS A 132 15.31 -7.67 -12.83
C LYS A 132 14.20 -7.73 -11.78
N ASP A 133 13.48 -6.64 -11.52
CA ASP A 133 12.41 -6.60 -10.51
C ASP A 133 11.04 -6.78 -11.18
N LYS A 134 10.50 -7.95 -11.02
CA LYS A 134 9.19 -8.35 -11.57
C LYS A 134 7.98 -7.70 -10.87
N PHE A 135 8.16 -6.83 -9.87
CA PHE A 135 7.04 -6.33 -9.09
C PHE A 135 6.11 -5.41 -9.88
N ALA A 136 6.68 -4.45 -10.62
CA ALA A 136 5.89 -3.55 -11.45
C ALA A 136 5.28 -4.25 -12.67
N THR A 137 5.84 -5.38 -13.09
CA THR A 137 5.34 -6.23 -14.19
C THR A 137 4.47 -7.39 -13.70
N SER A 138 4.53 -7.75 -12.41
CA SER A 138 3.83 -8.92 -11.84
C SER A 138 2.61 -8.58 -11.00
N SER A 139 2.34 -7.29 -10.75
CA SER A 139 1.11 -6.88 -10.07
C SER A 139 -0.09 -7.19 -10.97
N ALA A 140 -1.01 -8.02 -10.48
CA ALA A 140 -2.19 -8.44 -11.25
C ALA A 140 -3.29 -7.37 -11.26
N CYS A 141 -3.20 -6.34 -10.43
CA CYS A 141 -4.17 -5.25 -10.32
C CYS A 141 -3.53 -3.89 -10.64
N ASN A 142 -4.37 -2.87 -10.77
CA ASN A 142 -3.91 -1.48 -10.85
C ASN A 142 -3.15 -1.09 -9.58
N VAL A 143 -2.14 -0.24 -9.70
CA VAL A 143 -1.33 0.22 -8.58
C VAL A 143 -1.37 1.73 -8.47
N LEU A 144 -1.70 2.23 -7.29
CA LEU A 144 -1.63 3.64 -6.93
C LEU A 144 -0.60 3.82 -5.81
N ARG A 145 0.44 4.56 -6.10
CA ARG A 145 1.41 4.94 -5.10
C ARG A 145 1.13 6.35 -4.59
N LEU A 146 0.97 6.47 -3.28
CA LEU A 146 0.81 7.76 -2.61
C LEU A 146 2.13 8.17 -1.94
N THR A 147 2.57 9.37 -2.21
CA THR A 147 3.74 9.99 -1.57
C THR A 147 3.31 11.25 -0.85
N ILE A 148 3.51 11.25 0.47
CA ILE A 148 3.29 12.40 1.33
C ILE A 148 4.63 13.09 1.54
N LYS A 149 4.68 14.38 1.25
CA LYS A 149 5.84 15.24 1.55
C LYS A 149 5.55 16.03 2.82
N ASN A 150 6.50 16.02 3.70
CA ASN A 150 6.46 16.83 4.93
C ASN A 150 7.27 18.10 4.73
#